data_d696f0e5f1fff423cfed8f6258af4b56
#
_entry.id   d696f0e5f1fff423cfed8f6258af4b56
#
_cell.length_a   1.000
_cell.length_b   1.000
_cell.length_c   1.000
_cell.angle_alpha   90.00
_cell.angle_beta   90.00
_cell.angle_gamma   90.00
#
_symmetry.space_group_name_H-M   'P 1'
#
loop_
_entity.id
_entity.type
_entity.pdbx_description
1 polymer ?
#
loop_
_entity_poly.entity_id
_entity_poly.type
_entity_poly.pdbx_seq_one_letter_code
_entity_poly.pdbx_strand_id
1 'polypeptide(L)'
;MEAATFARLWPLMQESGRVHLQGWGEPFLHPRFMDFAALARKAGCRVSTTTCGLRMDETLAAQIVGSGIDIVAFSLVGTDEASNAPRAGVPFSRVCEAVRTLQRVRKAKMGVHLELHFAYLMLASQMETVEGLPDLMDELDVHAAVISTLDYIAAPGLEAEAFSPHEAGKLDAARDILERVAGETAKRGRGLYYSLPSPRPDDGCGLFPCRENAARTLYVDAEGRMSPCIYLNLPVDAPASSPEAVNRRVF
;
A
#
# COMPACT_ATOMS: atom_id res chain seq x y z
N MET A 1 9.15 -16.21 3.10
CA MET A 1 9.47 -16.55 4.53
C MET A 1 9.10 -18.01 4.79
N GLU A 2 9.94 -18.75 5.45
CA GLU A 2 9.64 -20.11 5.90
C GLU A 2 8.64 -20.11 7.07
N ALA A 3 7.80 -21.16 7.15
CA ALA A 3 6.76 -21.23 8.19
C ALA A 3 7.35 -21.25 9.62
N ALA A 4 8.48 -21.93 9.81
CA ALA A 4 9.17 -21.95 11.09
C ALA A 4 9.68 -20.55 11.50
N THR A 5 10.19 -19.77 10.54
CA THR A 5 10.62 -18.38 10.78
C THR A 5 9.42 -17.52 11.15
N PHE A 6 8.30 -17.62 10.42
CA PHE A 6 7.09 -16.87 10.74
C PHE A 6 6.52 -17.22 12.12
N ALA A 7 6.52 -18.50 12.47
CA ALA A 7 6.02 -18.95 13.78
C ALA A 7 6.84 -18.38 14.96
N ARG A 8 8.13 -18.11 14.77
CA ARG A 8 8.99 -17.45 15.80
C ARG A 8 8.60 -16.00 16.07
N LEU A 9 7.82 -15.37 15.18
CA LEU A 9 7.31 -14.01 15.37
C LEU A 9 6.09 -13.98 16.33
N TRP A 10 5.61 -15.13 16.80
CA TRP A 10 4.44 -15.23 17.67
C TRP A 10 4.45 -14.25 18.86
N PRO A 11 5.53 -14.16 19.67
CA PRO A 11 5.56 -13.20 20.80
C PRO A 11 5.42 -11.74 20.33
N LEU A 12 6.06 -11.39 19.22
CA LEU A 12 5.94 -10.03 18.64
C LEU A 12 4.52 -9.76 18.15
N MET A 13 3.87 -10.73 17.53
CA MET A 13 2.49 -10.59 17.09
C MET A 13 1.53 -10.39 18.25
N GLN A 14 1.73 -11.04 19.39
CA GLN A 14 0.91 -10.86 20.59
C GLN A 14 1.01 -9.45 21.18
N GLU A 15 2.16 -8.80 21.04
CA GLU A 15 2.39 -7.41 21.44
C GLU A 15 1.96 -6.38 20.35
N SER A 16 1.61 -6.87 19.17
CA SER A 16 1.27 -6.03 18.01
C SER A 16 -0.24 -5.96 17.81
N GLY A 17 -0.79 -4.77 17.60
CA GLY A 17 -2.20 -4.61 17.27
C GLY A 17 -2.53 -4.97 15.82
N ARG A 18 -1.54 -4.96 14.92
CA ARG A 18 -1.72 -5.15 13.48
C ARG A 18 -0.55 -5.89 12.86
N VAL A 19 -0.85 -6.72 11.86
CA VAL A 19 0.14 -7.34 10.98
C VAL A 19 -0.25 -7.07 9.53
N HIS A 20 0.66 -6.48 8.78
CA HIS A 20 0.52 -6.30 7.33
C HIS A 20 1.36 -7.34 6.61
N LEU A 21 0.71 -8.31 5.97
CA LEU A 21 1.37 -9.40 5.26
C LEU A 21 1.65 -8.97 3.81
N GLN A 22 2.78 -8.30 3.63
CA GLN A 22 3.25 -7.84 2.33
C GLN A 22 4.78 -7.79 2.32
N GLY A 23 5.37 -7.84 1.14
CA GLY A 23 6.78 -7.59 0.88
C GLY A 23 6.94 -6.90 -0.48
N TRP A 24 8.09 -7.09 -1.13
CA TRP A 24 8.38 -6.54 -2.46
C TRP A 24 7.74 -7.33 -3.61
N GLY A 25 7.00 -8.42 -3.31
CA GLY A 25 6.31 -9.28 -4.28
C GLY A 25 4.81 -9.32 -4.08
N GLU A 26 4.15 -10.20 -4.82
CA GLU A 26 2.71 -10.46 -4.71
C GLU A 26 2.44 -11.46 -3.58
N PRO A 27 1.72 -11.10 -2.50
CA PRO A 27 1.50 -11.95 -1.34
C PRO A 27 0.83 -13.28 -1.66
N PHE A 28 -0.16 -13.29 -2.55
CA PHE A 28 -0.90 -14.50 -2.88
C PHE A 28 -0.15 -15.50 -3.78
N LEU A 29 1.10 -15.20 -4.14
CA LEU A 29 2.02 -16.20 -4.69
C LEU A 29 2.66 -17.07 -3.61
N HIS A 30 2.61 -16.65 -2.35
CA HIS A 30 3.21 -17.41 -1.27
C HIS A 30 2.30 -18.59 -0.87
N PRO A 31 2.76 -19.85 -0.97
CA PRO A 31 1.90 -21.03 -0.76
C PRO A 31 1.35 -21.17 0.66
N ARG A 32 1.99 -20.53 1.64
CA ARG A 32 1.60 -20.58 3.07
C ARG A 32 0.97 -19.26 3.54
N PHE A 33 0.55 -18.38 2.61
CA PHE A 33 0.02 -17.06 2.97
C PHE A 33 -1.19 -17.16 3.93
N MET A 34 -2.14 -18.05 3.65
CA MET A 34 -3.33 -18.24 4.49
C MET A 34 -2.99 -18.76 5.88
N ASP A 35 -1.97 -19.62 6.00
CA ASP A 35 -1.49 -20.09 7.30
C ASP A 35 -0.89 -18.94 8.12
N PHE A 36 -0.17 -18.03 7.48
CA PHE A 36 0.40 -16.84 8.13
C PHE A 36 -0.69 -15.88 8.59
N ALA A 37 -1.70 -15.65 7.76
CA ALA A 37 -2.86 -14.85 8.13
C ALA A 37 -3.59 -15.46 9.34
N ALA A 38 -3.85 -16.76 9.31
CA ALA A 38 -4.49 -17.47 10.41
C ALA A 38 -3.69 -17.41 11.71
N LEU A 39 -2.36 -17.54 11.63
CA LEU A 39 -1.48 -17.45 12.80
C LEU A 39 -1.50 -16.04 13.40
N ALA A 40 -1.40 -15.00 12.58
CA ALA A 40 -1.46 -13.61 13.02
C ALA A 40 -2.84 -13.28 13.67
N ARG A 41 -3.94 -13.77 13.07
CA ARG A 41 -5.28 -13.65 13.67
C ARG A 41 -5.36 -14.35 15.03
N LYS A 42 -4.81 -15.56 15.14
CA LYS A 42 -4.78 -16.32 16.41
C LYS A 42 -3.96 -15.60 17.48
N ALA A 43 -2.94 -14.82 17.09
CA ALA A 43 -2.18 -13.98 18.01
C ALA A 43 -2.93 -12.71 18.47
N GLY A 44 -4.12 -12.44 17.92
CA GLY A 44 -4.96 -11.28 18.28
C GLY A 44 -4.78 -10.06 17.35
N CYS A 45 -3.98 -10.18 16.29
CA CYS A 45 -3.73 -9.07 15.39
C CYS A 45 -4.90 -8.81 14.42
N ARG A 46 -5.12 -7.55 14.07
CA ARG A 46 -5.77 -7.22 12.79
C ARG A 46 -4.81 -7.53 11.65
N VAL A 47 -5.30 -8.23 10.63
CA VAL A 47 -4.48 -8.67 9.50
C VAL A 47 -4.88 -7.93 8.24
N SER A 48 -3.89 -7.38 7.55
CA SER A 48 -4.07 -6.73 6.26
C SER A 48 -3.05 -7.20 5.23
N THR A 49 -3.36 -7.02 3.95
CA THR A 49 -2.45 -7.29 2.84
C THR A 49 -2.76 -6.36 1.67
N THR A 50 -1.78 -6.22 0.76
CA THR A 50 -1.97 -5.50 -0.51
C THR A 50 -1.65 -6.43 -1.67
N THR A 51 -2.50 -6.47 -2.68
CA THR A 51 -2.36 -7.33 -3.86
C THR A 51 -2.45 -6.53 -5.16
N CYS A 52 -1.84 -7.03 -6.20
CA CYS A 52 -2.08 -6.55 -7.56
C CYS A 52 -3.41 -7.04 -8.17
N GLY A 53 -4.06 -8.01 -7.57
CA GLY A 53 -5.31 -8.58 -8.04
C GLY A 53 -5.19 -9.63 -9.15
N LEU A 54 -4.00 -9.82 -9.73
CA LEU A 54 -3.81 -10.67 -10.92
C LEU A 54 -4.24 -12.14 -10.68
N ARG A 55 -4.06 -12.63 -9.44
CA ARG A 55 -4.36 -14.03 -9.08
C ARG A 55 -5.76 -14.21 -8.49
N MET A 56 -6.54 -13.13 -8.38
CA MET A 56 -7.86 -13.20 -7.75
C MET A 56 -8.85 -13.98 -8.63
N ASP A 57 -9.22 -15.14 -8.14
CA ASP A 57 -10.31 -15.96 -8.65
C ASP A 57 -11.30 -16.26 -7.51
N GLU A 58 -12.37 -16.99 -7.80
CA GLU A 58 -13.39 -17.33 -6.78
C GLU A 58 -12.81 -18.21 -5.66
N THR A 59 -11.88 -19.09 -5.98
CA THR A 59 -11.23 -19.99 -5.00
C THR A 59 -10.40 -19.18 -4.02
N LEU A 60 -9.53 -18.30 -4.51
CA LEU A 60 -8.73 -17.42 -3.66
C LEU A 60 -9.61 -16.45 -2.87
N ALA A 61 -10.63 -15.87 -3.49
CA ALA A 61 -11.58 -15.00 -2.81
C ALA A 61 -12.30 -15.72 -1.66
N ALA A 62 -12.71 -16.97 -1.85
CA ALA A 62 -13.33 -17.78 -0.79
C ALA A 62 -12.34 -18.08 0.36
N GLN A 63 -11.08 -18.35 0.05
CA GLN A 63 -10.03 -18.54 1.05
C GLN A 63 -9.79 -17.25 1.86
N ILE A 64 -9.68 -16.09 1.20
CA ILE A 64 -9.53 -14.78 1.85
C ILE A 64 -10.71 -14.52 2.80
N VAL A 65 -11.93 -14.67 2.30
CA VAL A 65 -13.15 -14.46 3.09
C VAL A 65 -13.26 -15.44 4.25
N GLY A 66 -12.69 -16.64 4.11
CA GLY A 66 -12.65 -17.67 5.17
C GLY A 66 -11.52 -17.49 6.18
N SER A 67 -10.47 -16.74 5.84
CA SER A 67 -9.23 -16.64 6.65
C SER A 67 -9.34 -15.69 7.85
N GLY A 68 -10.33 -14.78 7.85
CA GLY A 68 -10.46 -13.74 8.86
C GLY A 68 -9.52 -12.55 8.65
N ILE A 69 -8.96 -12.37 7.44
CA ILE A 69 -8.26 -11.12 7.06
C ILE A 69 -9.21 -9.95 7.20
N ASP A 70 -8.77 -8.85 7.80
CA ASP A 70 -9.59 -7.67 8.05
C ASP A 70 -9.59 -6.69 6.87
N ILE A 71 -8.46 -6.57 6.15
CA ILE A 71 -8.33 -5.63 5.04
C ILE A 71 -7.55 -6.27 3.89
N VAL A 72 -8.11 -6.19 2.68
CA VAL A 72 -7.40 -6.43 1.43
C VAL A 72 -7.36 -5.13 0.63
N ALA A 73 -6.17 -4.61 0.36
CA ALA A 73 -5.98 -3.47 -0.49
C ALA A 73 -5.58 -3.90 -1.91
N PHE A 74 -6.12 -3.21 -2.92
CA PHE A 74 -5.76 -3.41 -4.33
C PHE A 74 -4.89 -2.24 -4.78
N SER A 75 -3.72 -2.56 -5.34
CA SER A 75 -2.79 -1.54 -5.77
C SER A 75 -3.20 -0.90 -7.09
N LEU A 76 -3.16 0.43 -7.15
CA LEU A 76 -3.42 1.24 -8.34
C LEU A 76 -2.39 2.37 -8.47
N VAL A 77 -2.25 2.93 -9.66
CA VAL A 77 -1.55 4.20 -9.94
C VAL A 77 -2.43 5.17 -10.75
N GLY A 78 -3.61 4.73 -11.17
CA GLY A 78 -4.59 5.51 -11.93
C GLY A 78 -6.00 4.98 -11.70
N THR A 79 -7.00 5.69 -12.24
CA THR A 79 -8.43 5.37 -12.09
C THR A 79 -9.10 4.88 -13.38
N ASP A 80 -8.31 4.70 -14.43
CA ASP A 80 -8.71 4.13 -15.73
C ASP A 80 -7.54 3.37 -16.38
N GLU A 81 -7.76 2.78 -17.54
CA GLU A 81 -6.76 1.97 -18.24
C GLU A 81 -5.52 2.78 -18.65
N ALA A 82 -5.72 4.03 -19.07
CA ALA A 82 -4.63 4.89 -19.53
C ALA A 82 -3.76 5.38 -18.35
N SER A 83 -4.39 5.90 -17.32
CA SER A 83 -3.71 6.42 -16.12
C SER A 83 -3.09 5.32 -15.27
N ASN A 84 -3.62 4.08 -15.31
CA ASN A 84 -3.03 2.94 -14.60
C ASN A 84 -1.92 2.23 -15.40
N ALA A 85 -1.69 2.59 -16.67
CA ALA A 85 -0.70 1.95 -17.54
C ALA A 85 0.75 1.99 -17.01
N PRO A 86 1.22 3.03 -16.27
CA PRO A 86 2.55 3.01 -15.63
C PRO A 86 2.76 1.84 -14.69
N ARG A 87 1.70 1.24 -14.19
CA ARG A 87 1.75 0.00 -13.44
C ARG A 87 1.83 -1.20 -14.38
N ALA A 88 3.01 -1.44 -14.94
CA ALA A 88 3.26 -2.50 -15.90
C ALA A 88 2.81 -3.88 -15.39
N GLY A 89 2.25 -4.70 -16.30
CA GLY A 89 1.94 -6.11 -16.07
C GLY A 89 0.55 -6.41 -15.47
N VAL A 90 -0.23 -5.40 -15.05
CA VAL A 90 -1.59 -5.62 -14.55
C VAL A 90 -2.54 -4.57 -15.14
N PRO A 91 -3.38 -4.92 -16.13
CA PRO A 91 -4.40 -4.03 -16.68
C PRO A 91 -5.36 -3.53 -15.59
N PHE A 92 -5.82 -2.29 -15.70
CA PHE A 92 -6.80 -1.70 -14.77
C PHE A 92 -8.10 -2.53 -14.70
N SER A 93 -8.60 -2.94 -15.85
CA SER A 93 -9.78 -3.81 -15.97
C SER A 93 -9.63 -5.10 -15.16
N ARG A 94 -8.43 -5.68 -15.11
CA ARG A 94 -8.14 -6.89 -14.32
C ARG A 94 -8.19 -6.61 -12.81
N VAL A 95 -7.71 -5.46 -12.37
CA VAL A 95 -7.83 -5.05 -10.95
C VAL A 95 -9.31 -4.87 -10.57
N CYS A 96 -10.09 -4.19 -11.41
CA CYS A 96 -11.54 -4.01 -11.19
C CYS A 96 -12.28 -5.36 -11.11
N GLU A 97 -11.95 -6.30 -12.00
CA GLU A 97 -12.51 -7.65 -11.98
C GLU A 97 -12.17 -8.38 -10.67
N ALA A 98 -10.93 -8.27 -10.21
CA ALA A 98 -10.47 -8.85 -8.96
C ALA A 98 -11.24 -8.29 -7.75
N VAL A 99 -11.44 -6.98 -7.70
CA VAL A 99 -12.25 -6.33 -6.66
C VAL A 99 -13.69 -6.84 -6.70
N ARG A 100 -14.33 -6.86 -7.89
CA ARG A 100 -15.71 -7.37 -8.04
C ARG A 100 -15.84 -8.85 -7.63
N THR A 101 -14.84 -9.67 -7.95
CA THR A 101 -14.82 -11.09 -7.56
C THR A 101 -14.79 -11.23 -6.04
N LEU A 102 -13.87 -10.53 -5.36
CA LEU A 102 -13.78 -10.60 -3.90
C LEU A 102 -15.02 -10.02 -3.22
N GLN A 103 -15.59 -8.93 -3.75
CA GLN A 103 -16.85 -8.35 -3.25
C GLN A 103 -18.02 -9.32 -3.36
N ARG A 104 -18.17 -9.99 -4.51
CA ARG A 104 -19.24 -10.96 -4.71
C ARG A 104 -19.16 -12.08 -3.69
N VAL A 105 -17.99 -12.68 -3.49
CA VAL A 105 -17.78 -13.77 -2.53
C VAL A 105 -17.99 -13.28 -1.09
N ARG A 106 -17.49 -12.08 -0.75
CA ARG A 106 -17.69 -11.47 0.58
C ARG A 106 -19.17 -11.27 0.89
N LYS A 107 -19.92 -10.66 -0.04
CA LYS A 107 -21.36 -10.38 0.14
C LYS A 107 -22.22 -11.64 0.24
N ALA A 108 -21.78 -12.73 -0.36
CA ALA A 108 -22.48 -14.02 -0.27
C ALA A 108 -22.33 -14.69 1.11
N LYS A 109 -21.39 -14.24 1.95
CA LYS A 109 -21.13 -14.84 3.27
C LYS A 109 -21.50 -13.85 4.38
N MET A 110 -22.51 -14.18 5.17
CA MET A 110 -22.94 -13.36 6.30
C MET A 110 -21.88 -13.30 7.42
N GLY A 111 -21.83 -12.17 8.11
CA GLY A 111 -20.96 -11.98 9.30
C GLY A 111 -19.47 -11.81 9.00
N VAL A 112 -19.09 -11.56 7.75
CA VAL A 112 -17.69 -11.33 7.37
C VAL A 112 -17.34 -9.86 7.53
N HIS A 113 -16.35 -9.58 8.35
CA HIS A 113 -15.75 -8.24 8.50
C HIS A 113 -14.46 -8.16 7.67
N LEU A 114 -14.62 -7.95 6.37
CA LEU A 114 -13.54 -7.75 5.42
C LEU A 114 -13.75 -6.40 4.73
N GLU A 115 -12.82 -5.49 4.89
CA GLU A 115 -12.79 -4.23 4.17
C GLU A 115 -11.92 -4.36 2.91
N LEU A 116 -12.39 -3.80 1.81
CA LEU A 116 -11.60 -3.64 0.59
C LEU A 116 -11.13 -2.21 0.49
N HIS A 117 -9.83 -2.03 0.27
CA HIS A 117 -9.21 -0.72 0.13
C HIS A 117 -8.50 -0.59 -1.23
N PHE A 118 -8.24 0.62 -1.65
CA PHE A 118 -7.22 0.90 -2.67
C PHE A 118 -5.91 1.32 -2.00
N ALA A 119 -4.79 0.75 -2.46
CA ALA A 119 -3.45 1.25 -2.22
C ALA A 119 -3.02 1.99 -3.50
N TYR A 120 -3.19 3.31 -3.50
CA TYR A 120 -2.98 4.14 -4.67
C TYR A 120 -1.62 4.83 -4.59
N LEU A 121 -0.76 4.60 -5.58
CA LEU A 121 0.50 5.33 -5.73
C LEU A 121 0.27 6.54 -6.64
N MET A 122 0.27 7.73 -6.07
CA MET A 122 0.12 8.98 -6.81
C MET A 122 1.46 9.36 -7.44
N LEU A 123 1.48 9.46 -8.77
CA LEU A 123 2.61 9.95 -9.56
C LEU A 123 2.44 11.43 -9.84
N ALA A 124 3.54 12.19 -9.83
CA ALA A 124 3.49 13.64 -10.00
C ALA A 124 3.00 14.06 -11.39
N SER A 125 3.34 13.29 -12.44
CA SER A 125 2.95 13.59 -13.83
C SER A 125 1.45 13.42 -14.11
N GLN A 126 0.72 12.74 -13.22
CA GLN A 126 -0.71 12.44 -13.40
C GLN A 126 -1.49 12.55 -12.09
N MET A 127 -1.08 13.47 -11.19
CA MET A 127 -1.68 13.60 -9.86
C MET A 127 -3.18 13.88 -9.89
N GLU A 128 -3.68 14.52 -10.96
CA GLU A 128 -5.11 14.81 -11.13
C GLU A 128 -5.97 13.56 -11.30
N THR A 129 -5.39 12.43 -11.70
CA THR A 129 -6.16 11.19 -11.90
C THR A 129 -6.75 10.65 -10.59
N VAL A 130 -6.23 11.08 -9.45
CA VAL A 130 -6.79 10.74 -8.13
C VAL A 130 -8.22 11.26 -7.96
N GLU A 131 -8.64 12.28 -8.71
CA GLU A 131 -9.99 12.84 -8.66
C GLU A 131 -11.07 11.83 -9.12
N GLY A 132 -10.70 10.80 -9.88
CA GLY A 132 -11.59 9.70 -10.25
C GLY A 132 -11.82 8.67 -9.13
N LEU A 133 -11.06 8.72 -8.02
CA LEU A 133 -11.19 7.72 -6.95
C LEU A 133 -12.56 7.68 -6.29
N PRO A 134 -13.25 8.79 -5.97
CA PRO A 134 -14.57 8.71 -5.33
C PRO A 134 -15.58 7.90 -6.14
N ASP A 135 -15.61 8.10 -7.45
CA ASP A 135 -16.53 7.39 -8.36
C ASP A 135 -16.14 5.90 -8.47
N LEU A 136 -14.85 5.61 -8.63
CA LEU A 136 -14.35 4.24 -8.69
C LEU A 136 -14.60 3.47 -7.37
N MET A 137 -14.46 4.14 -6.23
CA MET A 137 -14.74 3.53 -4.92
C MET A 137 -16.24 3.21 -4.76
N ASP A 138 -17.11 4.05 -5.28
CA ASP A 138 -18.55 3.78 -5.26
C ASP A 138 -18.91 2.64 -6.20
N GLU A 139 -18.43 2.66 -7.44
CA GLU A 139 -18.68 1.62 -8.44
C GLU A 139 -18.29 0.22 -7.93
N LEU A 140 -17.12 0.14 -7.28
CA LEU A 140 -16.55 -1.13 -6.81
C LEU A 140 -16.86 -1.43 -5.34
N ASP A 141 -17.62 -0.56 -4.66
CA ASP A 141 -17.96 -0.68 -3.24
C ASP A 141 -16.71 -0.82 -2.34
N VAL A 142 -15.70 0.00 -2.58
CA VAL A 142 -14.45 0.02 -1.82
C VAL A 142 -14.56 0.98 -0.64
N HIS A 143 -14.13 0.54 0.55
CA HIS A 143 -14.35 1.23 1.83
C HIS A 143 -13.44 2.44 2.01
N ALA A 144 -12.17 2.31 1.58
CA ALA A 144 -11.18 3.36 1.74
C ALA A 144 -10.10 3.31 0.67
N ALA A 145 -9.39 4.42 0.50
CA ALA A 145 -8.16 4.48 -0.27
C ALA A 145 -7.03 5.05 0.59
N VAL A 146 -5.83 4.47 0.44
CA VAL A 146 -4.58 4.97 1.02
C VAL A 146 -3.72 5.46 -0.13
N ILE A 147 -3.45 6.77 -0.14
CA ILE A 147 -2.61 7.41 -1.14
C ILE A 147 -1.19 7.48 -0.62
N SER A 148 -0.26 6.92 -1.37
CA SER A 148 1.17 7.06 -1.15
C SER A 148 1.81 7.80 -2.33
N THR A 149 2.96 8.39 -2.09
CA THR A 149 3.82 9.00 -3.11
C THR A 149 4.99 8.09 -3.41
N LEU A 150 5.71 8.36 -4.50
CA LEU A 150 6.92 7.62 -4.84
C LEU A 150 8.06 8.07 -3.91
N ASP A 151 8.28 7.31 -2.85
CA ASP A 151 9.27 7.62 -1.81
C ASP A 151 10.64 6.96 -2.07
N TYR A 152 10.71 6.09 -3.06
CA TYR A 152 11.91 5.35 -3.42
C TYR A 152 12.09 5.30 -4.93
N ILE A 153 13.22 5.82 -5.40
CA ILE A 153 13.56 5.86 -6.83
C ILE A 153 14.26 4.56 -7.22
N ALA A 154 13.52 3.66 -7.83
CA ALA A 154 13.99 2.33 -8.21
C ALA A 154 14.71 2.29 -9.57
N ALA A 155 14.49 3.29 -10.43
CA ALA A 155 15.07 3.34 -11.77
C ALA A 155 15.29 4.79 -12.22
N PRO A 156 16.26 5.05 -13.14
CA PRO A 156 16.42 6.36 -13.75
C PRO A 156 15.15 6.85 -14.43
N GLY A 157 14.88 8.14 -14.32
CA GLY A 157 13.70 8.78 -14.91
C GLY A 157 12.46 8.79 -14.02
N LEU A 158 12.47 8.05 -12.90
CA LEU A 158 11.36 8.09 -11.94
C LEU A 158 11.41 9.29 -11.00
N GLU A 159 12.47 10.07 -11.02
CA GLU A 159 12.63 11.27 -10.18
C GLU A 159 11.52 12.30 -10.44
N ALA A 160 11.13 12.45 -11.70
CA ALA A 160 10.06 13.37 -12.11
C ALA A 160 8.68 12.99 -11.54
N GLU A 161 8.48 11.72 -11.22
CA GLU A 161 7.24 11.17 -10.66
C GLU A 161 7.12 11.32 -9.13
N ALA A 162 8.21 11.70 -8.48
CA ALA A 162 8.24 11.87 -7.04
C ALA A 162 7.82 13.29 -6.61
N PHE A 163 7.38 13.40 -5.36
CA PHE A 163 7.08 14.67 -4.71
C PHE A 163 8.23 15.06 -3.79
N SER A 164 9.11 15.93 -4.29
CA SER A 164 10.26 16.41 -3.50
C SER A 164 9.83 17.44 -2.45
N PRO A 165 10.37 17.40 -1.22
CA PRO A 165 10.17 18.44 -0.21
C PRO A 165 10.61 19.84 -0.68
N HIS A 166 11.45 19.94 -1.71
CA HIS A 166 11.96 21.20 -2.28
C HIS A 166 11.04 21.77 -3.36
N GLU A 167 9.99 21.07 -3.77
CA GLU A 167 9.04 21.49 -4.81
C GLU A 167 7.72 21.97 -4.19
N ALA A 168 7.76 23.06 -3.41
CA ALA A 168 6.61 23.55 -2.64
C ALA A 168 5.35 23.72 -3.50
N GLY A 169 5.44 24.33 -4.68
CA GLY A 169 4.28 24.51 -5.57
C GLY A 169 3.64 23.20 -6.04
N LYS A 170 4.43 22.15 -6.31
CA LYS A 170 3.92 20.81 -6.64
C LYS A 170 3.23 20.17 -5.44
N LEU A 171 3.81 20.31 -4.25
CA LEU A 171 3.23 19.81 -3.01
C LEU A 171 1.92 20.50 -2.64
N ASP A 172 1.83 21.81 -2.85
CA ASP A 172 0.61 22.59 -2.58
C ASP A 172 -0.50 22.18 -3.56
N ALA A 173 -0.20 22.06 -4.85
CA ALA A 173 -1.16 21.58 -5.84
C ALA A 173 -1.66 20.16 -5.50
N ALA A 174 -0.75 19.25 -5.12
CA ALA A 174 -1.13 17.89 -4.71
C ALA A 174 -2.01 17.90 -3.45
N ARG A 175 -1.71 18.77 -2.49
CA ARG A 175 -2.50 18.91 -1.26
C ARG A 175 -3.92 19.40 -1.57
N ASP A 176 -4.06 20.43 -2.41
CA ASP A 176 -5.36 20.97 -2.79
C ASP A 176 -6.24 19.93 -3.48
N ILE A 177 -5.65 19.12 -4.36
CA ILE A 177 -6.35 18.01 -5.01
C ILE A 177 -6.80 16.98 -3.97
N LEU A 178 -5.89 16.54 -3.11
CA LEU A 178 -6.19 15.50 -2.12
C LEU A 178 -7.21 15.96 -1.09
N GLU A 179 -7.21 17.23 -0.68
CA GLU A 179 -8.22 17.80 0.21
C GLU A 179 -9.62 17.80 -0.43
N ARG A 180 -9.73 18.16 -1.72
CA ARG A 180 -10.99 18.07 -2.46
C ARG A 180 -11.48 16.63 -2.55
N VAL A 181 -10.61 15.70 -2.94
CA VAL A 181 -10.95 14.26 -3.05
C VAL A 181 -11.33 13.68 -1.69
N ALA A 182 -10.62 14.03 -0.63
CA ALA A 182 -10.95 13.60 0.73
C ALA A 182 -12.33 14.12 1.18
N GLY A 183 -12.64 15.37 0.87
CA GLY A 183 -13.96 15.95 1.14
C GLY A 183 -15.08 15.23 0.37
N GLU A 184 -14.83 14.86 -0.87
CA GLU A 184 -15.80 14.15 -1.70
C GLU A 184 -16.00 12.71 -1.26
N THR A 185 -14.92 11.98 -0.96
CA THR A 185 -15.03 10.60 -0.43
C THR A 185 -15.73 10.57 0.93
N ALA A 186 -15.46 11.54 1.81
CA ALA A 186 -16.11 11.64 3.10
C ALA A 186 -17.63 11.86 2.99
N LYS A 187 -18.10 12.69 2.04
CA LYS A 187 -19.53 12.87 1.76
C LYS A 187 -20.23 11.58 1.35
N ARG A 188 -19.50 10.67 0.71
CA ARG A 188 -19.97 9.34 0.29
C ARG A 188 -19.80 8.27 1.38
N GLY A 189 -19.35 8.64 2.59
CA GLY A 189 -19.13 7.71 3.69
C GLY A 189 -17.92 6.81 3.52
N ARG A 190 -16.92 7.22 2.72
CA ARG A 190 -15.70 6.45 2.44
C ARG A 190 -14.47 7.15 2.99
N GLY A 191 -13.44 6.38 3.31
CA GLY A 191 -12.19 6.91 3.85
C GLY A 191 -11.16 7.26 2.75
N LEU A 192 -10.47 8.39 2.89
CA LEU A 192 -9.26 8.69 2.13
C LEU A 192 -8.14 9.04 3.11
N TYR A 193 -7.03 8.33 3.03
CA TYR A 193 -5.87 8.54 3.88
C TYR A 193 -4.65 8.86 3.02
N TYR A 194 -3.94 9.93 3.33
CA TYR A 194 -2.75 10.32 2.57
C TYR A 194 -1.71 10.99 3.47
N SER A 195 -0.47 10.98 3.01
CA SER A 195 0.64 11.71 3.64
C SER A 195 1.53 12.26 2.54
N LEU A 196 1.67 13.57 2.48
CA LEU A 196 2.62 14.24 1.59
C LEU A 196 3.90 14.62 2.33
N PRO A 197 5.06 14.73 1.64
CA PRO A 197 6.24 15.35 2.20
C PRO A 197 5.91 16.77 2.72
N SER A 198 6.49 17.14 3.85
CA SER A 198 6.43 18.54 4.29
C SER A 198 7.46 19.36 3.52
N PRO A 199 7.12 20.59 3.08
CA PRO A 199 8.11 21.49 2.50
C PRO A 199 9.28 21.67 3.46
N ARG A 200 10.51 21.65 2.93
CA ARG A 200 11.71 21.98 3.72
C ARG A 200 11.93 23.47 3.67
N PRO A 201 12.11 24.13 4.84
CA PRO A 201 12.71 25.45 4.85
C PRO A 201 14.15 25.35 4.30
N ASP A 202 14.59 26.34 3.55
CA ASP A 202 15.95 26.40 2.99
C ASP A 202 17.07 26.56 4.05
N ASP A 203 16.71 26.71 5.33
CA ASP A 203 17.63 26.97 6.44
C ASP A 203 18.39 25.76 6.98
N GLY A 204 18.17 24.58 6.41
CA GLY A 204 19.00 23.38 6.65
C GLY A 204 18.97 22.80 8.07
N CYS A 205 18.20 23.34 8.98
CA CYS A 205 18.17 22.96 10.37
C CYS A 205 16.78 22.49 10.83
N GLY A 206 16.46 21.23 10.55
CA GLY A 206 15.21 20.64 11.08
C GLY A 206 15.26 19.11 11.12
N LEU A 207 15.06 18.53 12.30
CA LEU A 207 14.75 17.12 12.44
C LEU A 207 13.30 16.89 11.96
N PHE A 208 13.15 16.26 10.80
CA PHE A 208 11.84 15.88 10.32
C PHE A 208 11.43 14.53 10.93
N PRO A 209 10.21 14.38 11.45
CA PRO A 209 9.73 13.10 11.92
C PRO A 209 9.67 12.11 10.76
N CYS A 210 10.22 10.92 10.97
CA CYS A 210 10.14 9.83 10.00
C CYS A 210 8.68 9.45 9.78
N ARG A 211 8.20 9.49 8.52
CA ARG A 211 6.82 9.13 8.17
C ARG A 211 6.53 7.63 8.32
N GLU A 212 7.56 6.80 8.32
CA GLU A 212 7.45 5.35 8.50
C GLU A 212 7.09 4.93 9.93
N ASN A 213 6.97 5.88 10.85
CA ASN A 213 6.65 5.62 12.25
C ASN A 213 7.59 4.56 12.89
N ALA A 214 8.89 4.72 12.65
CA ALA A 214 9.94 3.75 13.00
C ALA A 214 9.97 3.37 14.50
N ALA A 215 9.41 4.20 15.37
CA ALA A 215 9.28 3.90 16.81
C ALA A 215 8.14 2.91 17.13
N ARG A 216 7.22 2.66 16.19
CA ARG A 216 6.01 1.83 16.40
C ARG A 216 5.81 0.77 15.32
N THR A 217 6.75 0.70 14.35
CA THR A 217 6.69 -0.22 13.21
C THR A 217 7.92 -1.10 13.20
N LEU A 218 7.74 -2.36 12.91
CA LEU A 218 8.82 -3.31 12.69
C LEU A 218 8.56 -4.00 11.33
N TYR A 219 9.54 -3.93 10.45
CA TYR A 219 9.58 -4.70 9.22
C TYR A 219 10.37 -5.99 9.43
N VAL A 220 9.85 -7.10 8.94
CA VAL A 220 10.52 -8.42 8.98
C VAL A 220 10.55 -8.99 7.57
N ASP A 221 11.74 -9.25 7.04
CA ASP A 221 11.90 -9.77 5.69
C ASP A 221 11.66 -11.29 5.59
N ALA A 222 11.82 -11.85 4.39
CA ALA A 222 11.59 -13.27 4.13
C ALA A 222 12.54 -14.20 4.90
N GLU A 223 13.71 -13.73 5.24
CA GLU A 223 14.74 -14.45 6.03
C GLU A 223 14.60 -14.28 7.54
N GLY A 224 13.68 -13.42 7.98
CA GLY A 224 13.45 -13.12 9.40
C GLY A 224 14.36 -12.03 9.95
N ARG A 225 15.06 -11.27 9.10
CA ARG A 225 15.83 -10.09 9.51
C ARG A 225 14.86 -8.95 9.81
N MET A 226 15.18 -8.18 10.84
CA MET A 226 14.31 -7.13 11.35
C MET A 226 14.90 -5.75 11.12
N SER A 227 14.06 -4.79 10.76
CA SER A 227 14.43 -3.38 10.66
C SER A 227 13.25 -2.48 11.07
N PRO A 228 13.49 -1.26 11.55
CA PRO A 228 12.42 -0.34 11.92
C PRO A 228 11.68 0.24 10.70
N CYS A 229 12.16 -0.03 9.49
CA CYS A 229 11.61 0.53 8.25
C CYS A 229 11.90 -0.39 7.08
N ILE A 230 10.94 -0.54 6.16
CA ILE A 230 11.07 -1.32 4.93
C ILE A 230 12.23 -0.83 4.06
N TYR A 231 12.52 0.48 4.05
CA TYR A 231 13.59 1.08 3.26
C TYR A 231 15.01 0.82 3.79
N LEU A 232 15.14 0.25 4.99
CA LEU A 232 16.42 -0.26 5.51
C LEU A 232 16.67 -1.72 5.12
N ASN A 233 15.72 -2.35 4.45
CA ASN A 233 15.80 -3.74 4.01
C ASN A 233 15.30 -3.87 2.57
N LEU A 234 15.95 -3.14 1.66
CA LEU A 234 15.66 -3.17 0.24
C LEU A 234 16.21 -4.47 -0.38
N PRO A 235 15.52 -5.07 -1.37
CA PRO A 235 15.97 -6.29 -2.04
C PRO A 235 17.06 -6.01 -3.09
N VAL A 236 17.71 -4.86 -3.03
CA VAL A 236 18.72 -4.41 -3.98
C VAL A 236 19.91 -3.78 -3.24
N ASP A 237 21.12 -4.00 -3.74
CA ASP A 237 22.30 -3.31 -3.27
C ASP A 237 22.29 -1.89 -3.84
N ALA A 238 22.03 -0.89 -3.00
CA ALA A 238 22.08 0.50 -3.38
C ALA A 238 23.36 1.12 -2.83
N PRO A 239 24.28 1.63 -3.66
CA PRO A 239 25.42 2.39 -3.19
C PRO A 239 24.93 3.69 -2.54
N ALA A 240 25.14 3.81 -1.24
CA ALA A 240 24.59 4.90 -0.42
C ALA A 240 25.15 6.30 -0.72
N SER A 241 26.10 6.46 -1.64
CA SER A 241 26.92 7.65 -1.73
C SER A 241 27.19 8.23 -3.11
N SER A 242 26.60 7.72 -4.18
CA SER A 242 26.79 8.30 -5.51
C SER A 242 25.62 9.23 -5.87
N PRO A 243 25.88 10.45 -6.36
CA PRO A 243 24.84 11.33 -6.93
C PRO A 243 24.10 10.71 -8.12
N GLU A 244 24.73 9.74 -8.77
CA GLU A 244 24.20 8.98 -9.90
C GLU A 244 23.51 7.69 -9.47
N ALA A 245 23.47 7.40 -8.17
CA ALA A 245 22.88 6.16 -7.68
C ALA A 245 21.37 6.15 -7.92
N VAL A 246 20.96 5.20 -8.72
CA VAL A 246 19.57 4.70 -8.74
C VAL A 246 19.29 4.09 -7.37
N ASN A 247 18.07 3.93 -6.97
CA ASN A 247 17.66 3.36 -5.67
C ASN A 247 17.94 4.31 -4.48
N ARG A 248 17.44 5.51 -4.53
CA ARG A 248 17.50 6.49 -3.43
C ARG A 248 16.12 6.86 -2.92
N ARG A 249 16.06 7.27 -1.67
CA ARG A 249 14.85 7.92 -1.12
C ARG A 249 14.77 9.37 -1.62
N VAL A 250 13.56 9.87 -1.73
CA VAL A 250 13.25 11.21 -2.25
C VAL A 250 13.34 12.29 -1.17
N PHE A 251 13.63 11.90 0.06
CA PHE A 251 13.69 12.85 1.19
C PHE A 251 14.84 12.56 2.14
#